data_0ca80f873b6ec187897e2908a2f51d9a
#
_entry.id   0ca80f873b6ec187897e2908a2f51d9a
#
_cell.length_a   1.000
_cell.length_b   1.000
_cell.length_c   1.000
_cell.angle_alpha   90.00
_cell.angle_beta   90.00
_cell.angle_gamma   90.00
#
_symmetry.space_group_name_H-M   'P 1'
#
loop_
_entity.id
_entity.type
_entity.pdbx_description
1 polymer ?
#
loop_
_entity_poly.entity_id
_entity_poly.type
_entity_poly.pdbx_seq_one_letter_code
_entity_poly.pdbx_strand_id
1 'polypeptide(L)'
;RRTPFFGSYWSGRPTEDWIFSQGYASDGALNETQWKNERFDELLGMGRLETDDSLRAEIYRECQEILRDDGATLIPMFANHMFAHRETVVVPETIGSNYNLDGYKGVERWWAA
;
A
#
# COMPACT_ATOMS: atom_id res chain seq x y z
N ARG A 1 -0.97 12.71 -17.45
CA ARG A 1 -0.98 14.07 -16.92
C ARG A 1 0.28 14.80 -17.39
N ARG A 2 0.19 16.11 -17.67
CA ARG A 2 1.35 16.93 -18.12
C ARG A 2 1.82 17.91 -17.04
N THR A 3 1.47 17.68 -15.80
CA THR A 3 1.83 18.56 -14.69
C THR A 3 3.17 18.11 -14.12
N PRO A 4 4.20 18.98 -14.09
CA PRO A 4 5.55 18.60 -13.63
C PRO A 4 5.61 18.16 -12.16
N PHE A 5 4.69 18.68 -11.34
CA PHE A 5 4.58 18.34 -9.93
C PHE A 5 3.10 18.43 -9.52
N PHE A 6 2.60 17.41 -8.80
CA PHE A 6 1.22 17.39 -8.32
C PHE A 6 1.10 16.53 -7.05
N GLY A 7 0.06 16.79 -6.27
CA GLY A 7 -0.32 15.97 -5.13
C GLY A 7 -1.34 14.91 -5.54
N SER A 8 -1.20 13.71 -5.01
CA SER A 8 -2.15 12.61 -5.18
C SER A 8 -2.42 11.95 -3.84
N TYR A 9 -3.57 11.31 -3.71
CA TYR A 9 -3.94 10.52 -2.54
C TYR A 9 -4.12 9.07 -2.95
N TRP A 10 -3.45 8.18 -2.21
CA TRP A 10 -3.52 6.74 -2.45
C TRP A 10 -4.08 6.03 -1.22
N SER A 11 -5.04 5.17 -1.43
CA SER A 11 -5.53 4.26 -0.38
C SER A 11 -4.59 3.05 -0.24
N GLY A 12 -4.60 2.42 0.92
CA GLY A 12 -3.85 1.19 1.19
C GLY A 12 -4.19 0.05 0.23
N ARG A 13 -3.25 -0.89 0.14
CA ARG A 13 -3.44 -2.16 -0.57
C ARG A 13 -3.17 -3.31 0.40
N PRO A 14 -3.79 -4.48 0.20
CA PRO A 14 -3.59 -5.65 1.06
C PRO A 14 -2.15 -6.15 1.11
N THR A 15 -1.40 -5.97 0.03
CA THR A 15 0.00 -6.39 -0.08
C THR A 15 0.84 -5.28 -0.72
N GLU A 16 2.13 -5.27 -0.39
CA GLU A 16 3.13 -4.39 -0.97
C GLU A 16 3.27 -4.60 -2.48
N ASP A 17 3.25 -5.86 -2.93
CA ASP A 17 3.32 -6.17 -4.38
C ASP A 17 2.24 -5.44 -5.17
N TRP A 18 1.05 -5.36 -4.64
CA TRP A 18 -0.06 -4.75 -5.37
C TRP A 18 0.16 -3.27 -5.65
N ILE A 19 0.59 -2.50 -4.66
CA ILE A 19 0.87 -1.07 -4.87
C ILE A 19 2.12 -0.87 -5.73
N PHE A 20 3.16 -1.68 -5.53
CA PHE A 20 4.37 -1.60 -6.32
C PHE A 20 4.11 -1.87 -7.80
N SER A 21 3.35 -2.90 -8.11
CA SER A 21 3.01 -3.27 -9.48
C SER A 21 2.12 -2.27 -10.18
N GLN A 22 1.13 -1.72 -9.47
CA GLN A 22 0.20 -0.78 -10.09
C GLN A 22 0.74 0.64 -10.20
N GLY A 23 1.43 1.10 -9.14
CA GLY A 23 1.79 2.51 -9.00
C GLY A 23 3.22 2.84 -9.39
N TYR A 24 4.14 1.87 -9.33
CA TYR A 24 5.57 2.14 -9.46
C TYR A 24 6.30 1.30 -10.51
N ALA A 25 5.81 0.11 -10.87
CA ALA A 25 6.41 -0.66 -11.97
C ALA A 25 6.44 0.15 -13.27
N SER A 26 7.45 -0.08 -14.09
CA SER A 26 7.65 0.68 -15.35
C SER A 26 6.46 0.60 -16.30
N ASP A 27 5.69 -0.49 -16.26
CA ASP A 27 4.47 -0.74 -17.03
C ASP A 27 3.19 -0.62 -16.18
N GLY A 28 3.32 -0.16 -14.92
CA GLY A 28 2.22 -0.03 -13.98
C GLY A 28 1.10 0.86 -14.52
N ALA A 29 -0.13 0.35 -14.52
CA ALA A 29 -1.30 1.04 -15.09
C ALA A 29 -1.60 2.39 -14.41
N LEU A 30 -1.15 2.57 -13.18
CA LEU A 30 -1.31 3.76 -12.37
C LEU A 30 0.01 4.47 -12.06
N ASN A 31 1.09 4.18 -12.81
CA ASN A 31 2.36 4.88 -12.67
C ASN A 31 2.21 6.33 -13.13
N GLU A 32 1.76 7.19 -12.22
CA GLU A 32 1.48 8.61 -12.50
C GLU A 32 2.75 9.42 -12.72
N THR A 33 3.89 8.96 -12.21
CA THR A 33 5.20 9.65 -12.29
C THR A 33 5.94 9.35 -13.58
N GLN A 34 5.58 8.26 -14.27
CA GLN A 34 6.32 7.70 -15.40
C GLN A 34 7.77 7.29 -15.05
N TRP A 35 8.06 7.12 -13.76
CA TRP A 35 9.33 6.61 -13.28
C TRP A 35 9.55 5.16 -13.77
N LYS A 36 10.79 4.81 -14.08
CA LYS A 36 11.18 3.50 -14.55
C LYS A 36 12.50 3.10 -13.93
N ASN A 37 12.56 1.88 -13.43
CA ASN A 37 13.77 1.32 -12.86
C ASN A 37 13.79 -0.19 -13.11
N GLU A 38 14.74 -0.66 -13.93
CA GLU A 38 14.84 -2.07 -14.33
C GLU A 38 15.05 -2.99 -13.13
N ARG A 39 15.89 -2.58 -12.16
CA ARG A 39 16.13 -3.37 -10.95
C ARG A 39 14.87 -3.54 -10.10
N PHE A 40 14.08 -2.49 -9.99
CA PHE A 40 12.79 -2.55 -9.30
C PHE A 40 11.83 -3.54 -9.97
N ASP A 41 11.75 -3.51 -11.30
CA ASP A 41 10.89 -4.42 -12.06
C ASP A 41 11.34 -5.89 -11.95
N GLU A 42 12.66 -6.14 -11.98
CA GLU A 42 13.24 -7.47 -11.73
C GLU A 42 12.86 -7.99 -10.33
N LEU A 43 13.04 -7.17 -9.30
CA LEU A 43 12.73 -7.53 -7.92
C LEU A 43 11.25 -7.88 -7.73
N LEU A 44 10.33 -7.15 -8.37
CA LEU A 44 8.91 -7.50 -8.36
C LEU A 44 8.66 -8.89 -8.95
N GLY A 45 9.31 -9.20 -10.06
CA GLY A 45 9.25 -10.53 -10.66
C GLY A 45 9.77 -11.62 -9.71
N MET A 46 10.91 -11.38 -9.09
CA MET A 46 11.51 -12.30 -8.11
C MET A 46 10.62 -12.50 -6.88
N GLY A 47 10.13 -11.42 -6.28
CA GLY A 47 9.30 -11.47 -5.07
C GLY A 47 8.00 -12.26 -5.25
N ARG A 48 7.42 -12.26 -6.45
CA ARG A 48 6.23 -13.06 -6.78
C ARG A 48 6.49 -14.55 -6.89
N LEU A 49 7.71 -14.93 -7.25
CA LEU A 49 8.11 -16.33 -7.41
C LEU A 49 8.71 -16.90 -6.12
N GLU A 50 9.15 -16.04 -5.20
CA GLU A 50 9.78 -16.46 -3.96
C GLU A 50 8.75 -17.04 -2.98
N THR A 51 9.01 -18.23 -2.48
CA THR A 51 8.16 -18.96 -1.55
C THR A 51 8.64 -18.90 -0.11
N ASP A 52 9.90 -18.57 0.12
CA ASP A 52 10.43 -18.31 1.45
C ASP A 52 10.04 -16.89 1.89
N ASP A 53 9.30 -16.80 2.99
CA ASP A 53 8.79 -15.52 3.50
C ASP A 53 9.89 -14.54 3.89
N SER A 54 11.02 -15.03 4.41
CA SER A 54 12.15 -14.18 4.81
C SER A 54 12.85 -13.58 3.59
N LEU A 55 13.14 -14.42 2.59
CA LEU A 55 13.76 -13.97 1.34
C LEU A 55 12.83 -13.02 0.58
N ARG A 56 11.54 -13.33 0.53
CA ARG A 56 10.54 -12.45 -0.08
C ARG A 56 10.48 -11.08 0.60
N ALA A 57 10.53 -11.05 1.93
CA ALA A 57 10.56 -9.81 2.68
C ALA A 57 11.82 -8.97 2.39
N GLU A 58 12.98 -9.61 2.20
CA GLU A 58 14.22 -8.93 1.80
C GLU A 58 14.11 -8.32 0.40
N ILE A 59 13.52 -9.04 -0.55
CA ILE A 59 13.30 -8.55 -1.91
C ILE A 59 12.41 -7.29 -1.89
N TYR A 60 11.28 -7.35 -1.20
CA TYR A 60 10.38 -6.17 -1.11
C TYR A 60 10.99 -5.03 -0.30
N ARG A 61 11.85 -5.30 0.66
CA ARG A 61 12.62 -4.26 1.35
C ARG A 61 13.55 -3.52 0.39
N GLU A 62 14.27 -4.24 -0.49
CA GLU A 62 15.09 -3.61 -1.53
C GLU A 62 14.23 -2.74 -2.47
N CYS A 63 13.03 -3.20 -2.85
CA CYS A 63 12.08 -2.37 -3.61
C CYS A 63 11.73 -1.05 -2.89
N GLN A 64 11.49 -1.11 -1.59
CA GLN A 64 11.20 0.09 -0.78
C GLN A 64 12.39 1.05 -0.72
N GLU A 65 13.61 0.52 -0.58
CA GLU A 65 14.84 1.30 -0.58
C GLU A 65 15.06 2.02 -1.91
N ILE A 66 14.87 1.32 -3.03
CA ILE A 66 14.96 1.92 -4.37
C ILE A 66 13.92 3.05 -4.52
N LEU A 67 12.67 2.81 -4.12
CA LEU A 67 11.62 3.84 -4.19
C LEU A 67 11.94 5.05 -3.32
N ARG A 68 12.49 4.85 -2.13
CA ARG A 68 12.88 5.94 -1.23
C ARG A 68 14.00 6.78 -1.84
N ASP A 69 15.01 6.14 -2.45
CA ASP A 69 16.25 6.79 -2.84
C ASP A 69 16.23 7.32 -4.28
N ASP A 70 15.50 6.66 -5.18
CA ASP A 70 15.42 6.98 -6.62
C ASP A 70 13.99 7.19 -7.13
N GLY A 71 12.98 6.82 -6.36
CA GLY A 71 11.58 6.95 -6.79
C GLY A 71 11.13 8.40 -6.98
N ALA A 72 10.32 8.64 -8.00
CA ALA A 72 9.81 9.99 -8.32
C ALA A 72 8.61 10.40 -7.45
N THR A 73 8.50 9.87 -6.23
CA THR A 73 7.37 10.10 -5.33
C THR A 73 7.85 10.50 -3.95
N LEU A 74 7.31 11.61 -3.43
CA LEU A 74 7.48 12.00 -2.05
C LEU A 74 6.26 11.57 -1.24
N ILE A 75 6.47 10.76 -0.21
CA ILE A 75 5.41 10.30 0.70
C ILE A 75 5.59 11.02 2.05
N PRO A 76 5.01 12.22 2.22
CA PRO A 76 5.26 13.04 3.40
C PRO A 76 4.56 12.51 4.65
N MET A 77 3.50 11.73 4.49
CA MET A 77 2.74 11.18 5.61
C MET A 77 1.83 10.01 5.20
N PHE A 78 1.46 9.24 6.20
CA PHE A 78 0.36 8.29 6.12
C PHE A 78 -0.82 8.83 6.92
N ALA A 79 -1.97 9.01 6.28
CA ALA A 79 -3.17 9.46 6.97
C ALA A 79 -3.78 8.32 7.81
N ASN A 80 -4.11 8.61 9.06
CA ASN A 80 -4.82 7.66 9.89
C ASN A 80 -6.30 7.55 9.46
N HIS A 81 -6.83 6.35 9.47
CA HIS A 81 -8.27 6.14 9.41
C HIS A 81 -8.87 6.49 10.78
N MET A 82 -9.76 7.47 10.80
CA MET A 82 -10.46 7.88 12.02
C MET A 82 -11.93 7.54 11.89
N PHE A 83 -12.49 6.98 12.94
CA PHE A 83 -13.93 6.74 13.08
C PHE A 83 -14.33 6.92 14.53
N ALA A 84 -15.62 7.14 14.74
CA ALA A 84 -16.22 7.20 16.06
C ALA A 84 -17.47 6.31 16.09
N HIS A 85 -17.73 5.72 17.22
CA HIS A 85 -18.92 4.93 17.48
C HIS A 85 -19.52 5.26 18.83
N ARG A 86 -20.79 4.93 19.03
CA ARG A 86 -21.43 5.05 20.33
C ARG A 86 -20.95 3.95 21.26
N GLU A 87 -20.99 4.17 22.57
CA GLU A 87 -20.66 3.18 23.60
C GLU A 87 -21.50 1.89 23.49
N THR A 88 -22.69 2.00 22.91
CA THR A 88 -23.58 0.86 22.63
C THR A 88 -23.14 0.01 21.47
N VAL A 89 -22.05 0.37 20.77
CA VAL A 89 -21.47 -0.43 19.69
C VAL A 89 -20.16 -1.02 20.16
N VAL A 90 -20.10 -2.34 20.22
CA VAL A 90 -18.88 -3.07 20.57
C VAL A 90 -18.08 -3.32 19.30
N VAL A 91 -16.82 -2.96 19.35
CA VAL A 91 -15.85 -3.17 18.27
C VAL A 91 -14.81 -4.20 18.70
N PRO A 92 -14.25 -5.01 17.78
CA PRO A 92 -13.16 -5.94 18.10
C PRO A 92 -11.91 -5.20 18.59
N GLU A 93 -11.12 -5.85 19.43
CA GLU A 93 -9.81 -5.33 19.87
C GLU A 93 -8.86 -5.10 18.68
N THR A 94 -8.89 -5.99 17.70
CA THR A 94 -8.09 -5.87 16.47
C THR A 94 -8.97 -5.41 15.32
N ILE A 95 -8.64 -4.27 14.75
CA ILE A 95 -9.37 -3.62 13.66
C ILE A 95 -8.53 -3.64 12.39
N GLY A 96 -9.13 -3.98 11.26
CA GLY A 96 -8.48 -3.92 9.96
C GLY A 96 -8.17 -2.47 9.57
N SER A 97 -6.91 -2.18 9.20
CA SER A 97 -6.41 -0.82 8.96
C SER A 97 -6.32 -0.41 7.50
N ASN A 98 -6.49 -1.34 6.55
CA ASN A 98 -6.33 -1.03 5.11
C ASN A 98 -7.47 -0.19 4.53
N TYR A 99 -8.66 -0.26 5.12
CA TYR A 99 -9.86 0.46 4.70
C TYR A 99 -10.67 0.92 5.92
N ASN A 100 -11.56 1.87 5.69
CA ASN A 100 -12.45 2.41 6.74
C ASN A 100 -13.29 1.31 7.40
N LEU A 101 -13.76 1.57 8.61
CA LEU A 101 -14.71 0.73 9.34
C LEU A 101 -14.28 -0.76 9.36
N ASP A 102 -13.08 -1.01 9.85
CA ASP A 102 -12.56 -2.38 10.02
C ASP A 102 -12.42 -3.13 8.69
N GLY A 103 -11.84 -2.47 7.68
CA GLY A 103 -11.69 -3.04 6.34
C GLY A 103 -13.02 -3.25 5.63
N TYR A 104 -14.00 -2.39 5.87
CA TYR A 104 -15.41 -2.49 5.43
C TYR A 104 -16.20 -3.64 6.04
N LYS A 105 -15.67 -4.31 7.07
CA LYS A 105 -16.32 -5.44 7.74
C LYS A 105 -17.03 -5.05 9.04
N GLY A 106 -17.22 -3.76 9.31
CA GLY A 106 -17.88 -3.30 10.52
C GLY A 106 -19.26 -3.93 10.74
N VAL A 107 -20.07 -4.06 9.68
CA VAL A 107 -21.39 -4.69 9.73
C VAL A 107 -21.38 -6.18 10.05
N GLU A 108 -20.26 -6.86 9.83
CA GLU A 108 -20.09 -8.30 10.11
C GLU A 108 -19.45 -8.56 11.47
N ARG A 109 -18.65 -7.62 11.96
CA ARG A 109 -17.77 -7.82 13.12
C ARG A 109 -18.13 -6.98 14.33
N TRP A 110 -18.91 -5.91 14.14
CA TRP A 110 -19.34 -5.03 15.21
C TRP A 110 -20.78 -5.37 15.62
N TRP A 111 -21.11 -5.25 16.89
CA TRP A 111 -22.44 -5.60 17.39
C TRP A 111 -22.94 -4.59 18.42
N ALA A 112 -24.23 -4.59 18.66
CA ALA A 112 -24.83 -3.79 19.73
C ALA A 112 -24.58 -4.47 21.08
N ALA A 113 -24.20 -3.68 22.09
CA ALA A 113 -24.05 -4.11 23.48
C ALA A 113 -25.42 -4.24 24.15
#